data_134e9ae1e85c0c227b9449119f65370f
#
_entry.id   134e9ae1e85c0c227b9449119f65370f
#
_cell.length_a   1.000
_cell.length_b   1.000
_cell.length_c   1.000
_cell.angle_alpha   90.00
_cell.angle_beta   90.00
_cell.angle_gamma   90.00
#
_symmetry.space_group_name_H-M   'P 1'
#
loop_
_entity.id
_entity.type
_entity.pdbx_description
1 polymer ?
#
loop_
_entity_poly.entity_id
_entity_poly.type
_entity_poly.pdbx_seq_one_letter_code
_entity_poly.pdbx_strand_id
1 'polypeptide(L)'
;MSYTYKDNTDEVLAALERAKKRGLEAIGLTAEGHAKKKITEAKAVDTGRLRNSITYALAGEETHIKSYKADKGGKDRETYTYDGTADGKKGSGVYIGTNVEYAPGIELGTHRSAGAVHFLQDAVANHTDEYKRLMEDSMKNA
;
A
#
# COMPACT_ATOMS: atom_id res chain seq x y z
N MET A 1 51.19 13.11 14.42
CA MET A 1 50.06 12.29 13.97
C MET A 1 49.02 13.19 13.35
N SER A 2 48.64 12.90 12.13
CA SER A 2 47.61 13.69 11.41
C SER A 2 46.36 12.86 11.25
N TYR A 3 45.21 13.52 11.36
CA TYR A 3 43.91 12.90 11.13
C TYR A 3 43.31 13.48 9.86
N THR A 4 42.78 12.58 9.04
CA THR A 4 42.02 12.99 7.88
C THR A 4 40.54 12.72 8.16
N TYR A 5 39.76 13.75 8.07
CA TYR A 5 38.30 13.65 8.20
C TYR A 5 37.66 13.82 6.83
N LYS A 6 36.81 12.86 6.48
CA LYS A 6 36.02 12.95 5.27
C LYS A 6 34.55 13.01 5.64
N ASP A 7 33.86 14.08 5.26
CA ASP A 7 32.43 14.22 5.48
C ASP A 7 31.68 13.50 4.36
N ASN A 8 31.00 12.39 4.73
CA ASN A 8 30.15 11.64 3.82
C ASN A 8 28.68 11.68 4.25
N THR A 9 28.29 12.71 4.99
CA THR A 9 26.92 12.87 5.50
C THR A 9 25.88 12.77 4.37
N ASP A 10 26.11 13.44 3.26
CA ASP A 10 25.16 13.42 2.15
C ASP A 10 24.98 12.04 1.55
N GLU A 11 26.05 11.25 1.44
CA GLU A 11 25.99 9.88 0.96
C GLU A 11 25.20 8.99 1.92
N VAL A 12 25.42 9.16 3.23
CA VAL A 12 24.73 8.39 4.27
C VAL A 12 23.23 8.73 4.27
N LEU A 13 22.88 10.00 4.20
CA LEU A 13 21.49 10.44 4.15
C LEU A 13 20.79 9.90 2.90
N ALA A 14 21.46 9.94 1.75
CA ALA A 14 20.90 9.38 0.51
C ALA A 14 20.67 7.88 0.62
N ALA A 15 21.60 7.14 1.24
CA ALA A 15 21.46 5.71 1.45
C ALA A 15 20.28 5.39 2.38
N LEU A 16 20.10 6.17 3.44
CA LEU A 16 18.99 6.02 4.37
C LEU A 16 17.65 6.31 3.70
N GLU A 17 17.57 7.34 2.87
CA GLU A 17 16.35 7.66 2.12
C GLU A 17 15.98 6.55 1.14
N ARG A 18 16.96 5.97 0.44
CA ARG A 18 16.71 4.83 -0.43
C ARG A 18 16.22 3.61 0.34
N ALA A 19 16.83 3.32 1.49
CA ALA A 19 16.44 2.21 2.34
C ALA A 19 15.02 2.40 2.89
N LYS A 20 14.69 3.61 3.30
CA LYS A 20 13.34 3.96 3.77
C LYS A 20 12.32 3.73 2.66
N LYS A 21 12.60 4.18 1.45
CA LYS A 21 11.70 4.00 0.32
C LYS A 21 11.47 2.51 0.03
N ARG A 22 12.53 1.70 0.00
CA ARG A 22 12.41 0.25 -0.20
C ARG A 22 11.55 -0.39 0.89
N GLY A 23 11.74 0.03 2.13
CA GLY A 23 10.94 -0.45 3.26
C GLY A 23 9.46 -0.11 3.10
N LEU A 24 9.16 1.12 2.71
CA LEU A 24 7.77 1.55 2.47
C LEU A 24 7.14 0.79 1.30
N GLU A 25 7.88 0.55 0.23
CA GLU A 25 7.38 -0.25 -0.89
C GLU A 25 7.07 -1.69 -0.46
N ALA A 26 7.94 -2.30 0.34
CA ALA A 26 7.72 -3.64 0.87
C ALA A 26 6.48 -3.70 1.77
N ILE A 27 6.31 -2.70 2.62
CA ILE A 27 5.12 -2.58 3.47
C ILE A 27 3.86 -2.42 2.63
N GLY A 28 3.89 -1.54 1.64
CA GLY A 28 2.75 -1.31 0.75
C GLY A 28 2.33 -2.56 0.00
N LEU A 29 3.28 -3.27 -0.57
CA LEU A 29 3.02 -4.51 -1.29
C LEU A 29 2.44 -5.58 -0.36
N THR A 30 2.98 -5.71 0.84
CA THR A 30 2.51 -6.67 1.83
C THR A 30 1.10 -6.33 2.30
N ALA A 31 0.82 -5.06 2.57
CA ALA A 31 -0.51 -4.60 2.98
C ALA A 31 -1.54 -4.82 1.87
N GLU A 32 -1.18 -4.55 0.63
CA GLU A 32 -2.03 -4.86 -0.52
C GLU A 32 -2.39 -6.35 -0.55
N GLY A 33 -1.41 -7.22 -0.35
CA GLY A 33 -1.61 -8.66 -0.27
C GLY A 33 -2.55 -9.08 0.86
N HIS A 34 -2.37 -8.50 2.04
CA HIS A 34 -3.25 -8.77 3.19
C HIS A 34 -4.70 -8.35 2.93
N ALA A 35 -4.90 -7.18 2.34
CA ALA A 35 -6.23 -6.70 2.01
C ALA A 35 -6.93 -7.62 1.00
N LYS A 36 -6.23 -8.02 -0.05
CA LYS A 36 -6.75 -8.94 -1.05
C LYS A 36 -7.09 -10.31 -0.46
N LYS A 37 -6.22 -10.82 0.40
CA LYS A 37 -6.44 -12.08 1.10
C LYS A 37 -7.66 -12.01 2.00
N LYS A 38 -7.85 -10.91 2.72
CA LYS A 38 -9.00 -10.72 3.61
C LYS A 38 -10.31 -10.73 2.84
N ILE A 39 -10.36 -10.08 1.69
CA ILE A 39 -11.53 -10.09 0.81
C ILE A 39 -11.83 -11.51 0.33
N THR A 40 -10.81 -12.24 -0.07
CA THR A 40 -10.95 -13.63 -0.54
C THR A 40 -11.45 -14.54 0.57
N GLU A 41 -10.88 -14.45 1.76
CA GLU A 41 -11.27 -15.27 2.93
C GLU A 41 -12.70 -14.98 3.39
N ALA A 42 -13.13 -13.72 3.28
CA ALA A 42 -14.48 -13.32 3.63
C ALA A 42 -15.50 -13.68 2.54
N LYS A 43 -15.06 -14.31 1.45
CA LYS A 43 -15.90 -14.65 0.29
C LYS A 43 -16.60 -13.42 -0.30
N ALA A 44 -15.94 -12.28 -0.22
CA ALA A 44 -16.44 -11.01 -0.76
C ALA A 44 -16.01 -10.79 -2.21
N VAL A 45 -15.56 -11.84 -2.88
CA VAL A 45 -15.18 -11.78 -4.29
C VAL A 45 -16.37 -12.20 -5.14
N ASP A 46 -16.86 -11.30 -5.96
CA ASP A 46 -17.87 -11.59 -6.98
C ASP A 46 -17.21 -11.64 -8.37
N THR A 47 -16.88 -10.47 -8.91
CA THR A 47 -16.23 -10.39 -10.23
C THR A 47 -14.70 -10.26 -10.14
N GLY A 48 -14.17 -10.09 -8.93
CA GLY A 48 -12.76 -9.78 -8.72
C GLY A 48 -12.44 -8.30 -8.87
N ARG A 49 -13.42 -7.47 -9.19
CA ARG A 49 -13.21 -6.04 -9.44
C ARG A 49 -12.62 -5.34 -8.22
N LEU A 50 -13.22 -5.49 -7.05
CA LEU A 50 -12.73 -4.88 -5.81
C LEU A 50 -11.33 -5.40 -5.45
N ARG A 51 -11.16 -6.70 -5.42
CA ARG A 51 -9.87 -7.30 -5.07
C ARG A 51 -8.75 -6.82 -6.00
N ASN A 52 -9.00 -6.80 -7.30
CA ASN A 52 -7.99 -6.39 -8.27
C ASN A 52 -7.71 -4.89 -8.25
N SER A 53 -8.62 -4.09 -7.67
CA SER A 53 -8.46 -2.64 -7.57
C SER A 53 -7.56 -2.19 -6.41
N ILE A 54 -7.32 -3.06 -5.44
CA ILE A 54 -6.55 -2.67 -4.26
C ILE A 54 -5.10 -2.44 -4.64
N THR A 55 -4.58 -1.29 -4.25
CA THR A 55 -3.22 -0.88 -4.55
C THR A 55 -2.65 -0.06 -3.39
N TYR A 56 -1.36 0.21 -3.45
CA TYR A 56 -0.72 1.12 -2.52
C TYR A 56 -0.05 2.26 -3.29
N ALA A 57 0.22 3.34 -2.59
CA ALA A 57 1.01 4.46 -3.09
C ALA A 57 1.89 4.99 -1.97
N LEU A 58 3.14 5.31 -2.28
CA LEU A 58 3.98 6.05 -1.35
C LEU A 58 3.57 7.52 -1.38
N ALA A 59 3.76 8.21 -0.25
CA ALA A 59 3.46 9.64 -0.15
C ALA A 59 4.22 10.40 -1.24
N GLY A 60 3.50 11.17 -2.04
CA GLY A 60 4.06 11.94 -3.15
C GLY A 60 4.30 11.14 -4.43
N GLU A 61 3.89 9.89 -4.50
CA GLU A 61 4.08 9.05 -5.69
C GLU A 61 2.75 8.48 -6.21
N GLU A 62 2.77 7.97 -7.43
CA GLU A 62 1.63 7.34 -8.05
C GLU A 62 1.33 5.97 -7.43
N THR A 63 0.11 5.48 -7.65
CA THR A 63 -0.29 4.15 -7.21
C THR A 63 0.55 3.07 -7.88
N HIS A 64 0.82 2.00 -7.16
CA HIS A 64 1.54 0.82 -7.66
C HIS A 64 0.80 0.20 -8.86
N ILE A 65 -0.51 0.01 -8.72
CA ILE A 65 -1.36 -0.44 -9.81
C ILE A 65 -2.07 0.79 -10.39
N LYS A 66 -1.84 1.08 -11.66
CA LYS A 66 -2.44 2.23 -12.34
C LYS A 66 -3.78 1.89 -12.98
N SER A 67 -4.01 0.64 -13.29
CA SER A 67 -5.27 0.18 -13.86
C SER A 67 -5.54 -1.27 -13.47
N TYR A 68 -6.80 -1.65 -13.45
CA TYR A 68 -7.22 -2.99 -13.06
C TYR A 68 -8.41 -3.43 -13.88
N LYS A 69 -8.69 -4.74 -13.87
CA LYS A 69 -9.82 -5.34 -14.58
C LYS A 69 -10.45 -6.40 -13.70
N ALA A 70 -11.77 -6.53 -13.75
CA ALA A 70 -12.47 -7.63 -13.11
C ALA A 70 -12.10 -8.97 -13.76
N ASP A 71 -12.08 -10.04 -12.97
CA ASP A 71 -11.78 -11.38 -13.46
C ASP A 71 -12.90 -11.92 -14.34
N LYS A 72 -14.15 -11.53 -14.04
CA LYS A 72 -15.35 -12.05 -14.71
C LYS A 72 -16.25 -10.90 -15.14
N GLY A 73 -16.63 -10.93 -16.41
CA GLY A 73 -17.66 -10.06 -16.97
C GLY A 73 -17.32 -8.58 -16.91
N GLY A 74 -18.23 -7.79 -17.40
CA GLY A 74 -18.27 -6.37 -17.16
C GLY A 74 -17.37 -5.52 -18.03
N LYS A 75 -16.87 -4.50 -17.41
CA LYS A 75 -16.22 -3.36 -18.07
C LYS A 75 -14.80 -3.66 -18.54
N ASP A 76 -14.36 -2.86 -19.48
CA ASP A 76 -12.97 -2.74 -19.84
C ASP A 76 -12.13 -2.31 -18.62
N ARG A 77 -10.82 -2.24 -18.84
CA ARG A 77 -9.87 -1.85 -17.81
C ARG A 77 -10.20 -0.48 -17.20
N GLU A 78 -10.29 -0.43 -15.89
CA GLU A 78 -10.53 0.79 -15.14
C GLU A 78 -9.20 1.40 -14.72
N THR A 79 -9.17 2.72 -14.61
CA THR A 79 -7.94 3.46 -14.26
C THR A 79 -8.15 4.20 -12.95
N TYR A 80 -7.13 4.26 -12.13
CA TYR A 80 -7.14 5.09 -10.93
C TYR A 80 -7.11 6.56 -11.32
N THR A 81 -8.03 7.32 -10.72
CA THR A 81 -8.05 8.78 -10.85
C THR A 81 -7.25 9.46 -9.75
N TYR A 82 -7.02 8.75 -8.65
CA TYR A 82 -6.24 9.27 -7.53
C TYR A 82 -4.75 9.14 -7.81
N ASP A 83 -4.06 10.23 -7.61
CA ASP A 83 -2.61 10.30 -7.73
C ASP A 83 -2.06 10.82 -6.40
N GLY A 84 -1.25 10.01 -5.74
CA GLY A 84 -0.63 10.36 -4.46
C GLY A 84 0.21 11.63 -4.51
N THR A 85 0.63 12.06 -5.70
CA THR A 85 1.38 13.31 -5.87
C THR A 85 0.51 14.53 -5.67
N ALA A 86 -0.81 14.40 -5.90
CA ALA A 86 -1.76 15.52 -5.84
C ALA A 86 -1.99 16.04 -4.42
N ASP A 87 -1.81 15.21 -3.40
CA ASP A 87 -2.04 15.59 -2.01
C ASP A 87 -0.95 16.49 -1.43
N GLY A 88 0.12 16.71 -2.15
CA GLY A 88 1.23 17.54 -1.68
C GLY A 88 1.90 17.03 -0.41
N LYS A 89 1.48 15.90 0.10
CA LYS A 89 2.05 15.29 1.32
C LYS A 89 3.36 14.63 0.99
N LYS A 90 4.39 15.44 0.90
CA LYS A 90 5.75 14.93 0.82
C LYS A 90 6.12 14.42 2.19
N GLY A 91 6.25 13.12 2.34
CA GLY A 91 6.60 12.57 3.62
C GLY A 91 6.89 11.10 3.54
N SER A 92 7.15 10.55 4.70
CA SER A 92 7.41 9.14 4.89
C SER A 92 6.08 8.47 5.18
N GLY A 93 5.49 7.86 4.18
CA GLY A 93 4.25 7.14 4.39
C GLY A 93 3.86 6.31 3.18
N VAL A 94 3.07 5.29 3.45
CA VAL A 94 2.48 4.46 2.41
C VAL A 94 0.98 4.38 2.67
N TYR A 95 0.23 4.49 1.61
CA TYR A 95 -1.22 4.46 1.64
C TYR A 95 -1.72 3.24 0.87
N ILE A 96 -2.76 2.60 1.39
CA ILE A 96 -3.42 1.50 0.73
C ILE A 96 -4.88 1.88 0.47
N GLY A 97 -5.41 1.48 -0.67
CA GLY A 97 -6.79 1.85 -0.99
C GLY A 97 -7.29 1.31 -2.31
N THR A 98 -8.47 1.78 -2.65
CA THR A 98 -9.18 1.41 -3.86
C THR A 98 -10.05 2.58 -4.30
N ASN A 99 -10.36 2.66 -5.58
CA ASN A 99 -11.31 3.65 -6.10
C ASN A 99 -12.67 3.03 -6.49
N VAL A 100 -12.90 1.78 -6.10
CA VAL A 100 -14.19 1.13 -6.36
C VAL A 100 -15.27 1.76 -5.48
N GLU A 101 -16.35 2.20 -6.08
CA GLU A 101 -17.39 3.00 -5.41
C GLU A 101 -18.13 2.26 -4.29
N TYR A 102 -18.24 0.93 -4.36
CA TYR A 102 -18.90 0.16 -3.32
C TYR A 102 -17.94 -0.34 -2.22
N ALA A 103 -16.66 -0.04 -2.32
CA ALA A 103 -15.68 -0.49 -1.33
C ALA A 103 -15.98 -0.06 0.11
N PRO A 104 -16.40 1.20 0.38
CA PRO A 104 -16.75 1.60 1.74
C PRO A 104 -17.86 0.73 2.34
N GLY A 105 -18.83 0.32 1.55
CA GLY A 105 -19.92 -0.54 2.04
C GLY A 105 -19.41 -1.90 2.48
N ILE A 106 -18.45 -2.48 1.79
CA ILE A 106 -17.87 -3.77 2.16
C ILE A 106 -16.96 -3.62 3.38
N GLU A 107 -16.15 -2.56 3.42
CA GLU A 107 -15.27 -2.27 4.55
C GLU A 107 -16.06 -2.09 5.85
N LEU A 108 -17.15 -1.33 5.80
CA LEU A 108 -17.93 -0.92 6.96
C LEU A 108 -19.19 -1.75 7.21
N GLY A 109 -19.54 -2.65 6.31
CA GLY A 109 -20.72 -3.51 6.48
C GLY A 109 -22.04 -2.88 6.14
N THR A 110 -22.05 -1.80 5.36
CA THR A 110 -23.28 -1.11 4.94
C THR A 110 -23.82 -1.63 3.61
N HIS A 111 -23.10 -2.55 2.98
CA HIS A 111 -23.50 -3.17 1.74
C HIS A 111 -24.40 -4.39 2.02
N ARG A 112 -25.18 -4.80 1.03
CA ARG A 112 -26.30 -5.79 1.09
C ARG A 112 -26.04 -7.07 1.84
N SER A 113 -24.84 -7.49 2.01
CA SER A 113 -24.56 -8.78 2.62
C SER A 113 -24.03 -8.61 4.02
N ALA A 114 -23.94 -9.69 4.68
CA ALA A 114 -23.39 -9.90 5.99
C ALA A 114 -22.28 -8.93 6.35
N GLY A 115 -22.21 -8.48 7.51
CA GLY A 115 -21.25 -7.72 8.29
C GLY A 115 -20.02 -7.10 7.59
N ALA A 116 -19.39 -6.22 8.30
CA ALA A 116 -18.17 -5.53 7.83
C ALA A 116 -17.03 -6.51 7.59
N VAL A 117 -16.32 -6.35 6.48
CA VAL A 117 -15.14 -7.17 6.15
C VAL A 117 -13.87 -6.57 6.73
N HIS A 118 -13.79 -5.24 6.82
CA HIS A 118 -12.63 -4.52 7.35
C HIS A 118 -11.30 -4.90 6.67
N PHE A 119 -11.31 -5.04 5.35
CA PHE A 119 -10.12 -5.47 4.61
C PHE A 119 -8.99 -4.45 4.64
N LEU A 120 -9.30 -3.16 4.64
CA LEU A 120 -8.28 -2.11 4.76
C LEU A 120 -7.83 -1.94 6.21
N GLN A 121 -8.77 -1.92 7.15
CA GLN A 121 -8.44 -1.81 8.58
C GLN A 121 -7.59 -2.99 9.03
N ASP A 122 -7.95 -4.21 8.65
CA ASP A 122 -7.18 -5.41 8.97
C ASP A 122 -5.77 -5.35 8.39
N ALA A 123 -5.64 -4.95 7.14
CA ALA A 123 -4.34 -4.85 6.48
C ALA A 123 -3.40 -3.88 7.19
N VAL A 124 -3.92 -2.81 7.76
CA VAL A 124 -3.12 -1.80 8.45
C VAL A 124 -2.92 -2.16 9.92
N ALA A 125 -4.01 -2.41 10.65
CA ALA A 125 -3.97 -2.49 12.12
C ALA A 125 -3.45 -3.83 12.65
N ASN A 126 -3.67 -4.92 11.94
CA ASN A 126 -3.37 -6.26 12.45
C ASN A 126 -2.01 -6.83 12.01
N HIS A 127 -1.21 -6.04 11.30
CA HIS A 127 0.08 -6.48 10.78
C HIS A 127 1.22 -5.50 11.09
N THR A 128 1.05 -4.69 12.12
CA THR A 128 2.02 -3.64 12.47
C THR A 128 3.40 -4.19 12.80
N ASP A 129 3.49 -5.33 13.48
CA ASP A 129 4.77 -5.95 13.82
C ASP A 129 5.51 -6.42 12.57
N GLU A 130 4.80 -6.95 11.60
CA GLU A 130 5.38 -7.36 10.32
C GLU A 130 5.94 -6.14 9.57
N TYR A 131 5.19 -5.05 9.52
CA TYR A 131 5.61 -3.83 8.84
C TYR A 131 6.84 -3.21 9.51
N LYS A 132 6.86 -3.23 10.83
CA LYS A 132 8.03 -2.78 11.58
C LYS A 132 9.28 -3.57 11.22
N ARG A 133 9.17 -4.90 11.15
CA ARG A 133 10.28 -5.76 10.76
C ARG A 133 10.75 -5.52 9.33
N LEU A 134 9.81 -5.30 8.40
CA LEU A 134 10.15 -4.99 7.02
C LEU A 134 10.96 -3.70 6.93
N MET A 135 10.58 -2.67 7.68
CA MET A 135 11.33 -1.42 7.71
C MET A 135 12.69 -1.59 8.38
N GLU A 136 12.75 -2.27 9.51
CA GLU A 136 14.01 -2.54 10.21
C GLU A 136 15.00 -3.29 9.32
N ASP A 137 14.53 -4.32 8.62
CA ASP A 137 15.37 -5.10 7.72
C ASP A 137 15.87 -4.26 6.55
N SER A 138 15.02 -3.41 5.98
CA SER A 138 15.42 -2.51 4.92
C SER A 138 16.49 -1.52 5.39
N MET A 139 16.32 -0.96 6.59
CA MET A 139 17.26 0.01 7.15
C MET A 139 18.61 -0.64 7.52
N LYS A 140 18.62 -1.88 7.98
CA LYS A 140 19.86 -2.61 8.26
C LYS A 140 20.71 -2.83 7.02
N ASN A 141 20.09 -2.90 5.86
CA ASN A 141 20.76 -3.14 4.59
C ASN A 141 21.02 -1.83 3.81
N ALA A 142 20.97 -0.73 4.51
CA ALA A 142 21.17 0.58 3.91
C ALA A 142 22.62 0.80 3.46
#